data_51781ffc96c41e7c78c258136787132f
#
_entry.id   51781ffc96c41e7c78c258136787132f
#
_cell.length_a   1.000
_cell.length_b   1.000
_cell.length_c   1.000
_cell.angle_alpha   90.00
_cell.angle_beta   90.00
_cell.angle_gamma   90.00
#
_symmetry.space_group_name_H-M   'P 1'
#
loop_
_entity.id
_entity.type
_entity.pdbx_description
1 polymer ?
#
loop_
_entity_poly.entity_id
_entity_poly.type
_entity_poly.pdbx_seq_one_letter_code
_entity_poly.pdbx_strand_id
1 'polypeptide(L)'
;MDDKEKNAEVAKAIKLPDLASYMQVVIKQLEIDKKWSAVHTYTYTLKSVTEFYGGKGTPVPIDEAFTSGRLKEYEEWMRLEGTRNKKTDKKRSDRKHGVPKGLSLNTISTYMRTLKAVYNRLADKKILPYNPKLFDNVYTKVESQTKRALDTKQMNTLLHTDIEKLPKEMQCALAYFLLMFLFRGMPFIDLAHLRKQDVKGKYIVYSRHKTGRQITV
;
A
#
# COMPACT_ATOMS: atom_id res chain seq x y z
N MET A 1 12.21 38.89 30.94
CA MET A 1 11.87 38.28 29.65
C MET A 1 12.06 36.78 29.82
N ASP A 2 10.93 36.10 29.91
CA ASP A 2 10.86 34.70 30.33
C ASP A 2 11.44 33.75 29.26
N ASP A 3 12.18 32.71 29.72
CA ASP A 3 12.73 31.64 28.86
C ASP A 3 11.67 30.91 28.04
N LYS A 4 10.40 31.04 28.45
CA LYS A 4 9.24 30.55 27.68
C LYS A 4 8.95 31.37 26.43
N GLU A 5 9.16 32.70 26.45
CA GLU A 5 8.98 33.56 25.27
C GLU A 5 10.10 33.38 24.26
N LYS A 6 11.35 33.19 24.72
CA LYS A 6 12.47 32.86 23.81
C LYS A 6 12.30 31.49 23.12
N ASN A 7 11.80 30.49 23.83
CA ASN A 7 11.51 29.20 23.24
C ASN A 7 10.31 29.22 22.25
N ALA A 8 9.34 30.11 22.48
CA ALA A 8 8.24 30.32 21.55
C ALA A 8 8.65 31.10 20.28
N GLU A 9 9.59 32.06 20.40
CA GLU A 9 10.14 32.77 19.22
C GLU A 9 11.10 31.90 18.43
N VAL A 10 11.91 31.06 19.05
CA VAL A 10 12.76 30.07 18.36
C VAL A 10 11.93 29.00 17.67
N ALA A 11 10.77 28.59 18.24
CA ALA A 11 9.85 27.67 17.59
C ALA A 11 9.11 28.29 16.38
N LYS A 12 8.88 29.61 16.36
CA LYS A 12 8.32 30.37 15.23
C LYS A 12 9.28 30.56 14.05
N ALA A 13 10.59 30.48 14.29
CA ALA A 13 11.61 30.68 13.25
C ALA A 13 11.97 29.37 12.48
N ILE A 14 11.55 28.20 12.95
CA ILE A 14 11.71 26.96 12.21
C ILE A 14 10.55 26.87 11.23
N LYS A 15 10.78 27.34 10.00
CA LYS A 15 9.87 27.12 8.87
C LYS A 15 9.64 25.62 8.75
N LEU A 16 8.45 25.14 9.16
CA LEU A 16 8.07 23.72 9.07
C LEU A 16 8.35 23.24 7.64
N PRO A 17 9.02 22.09 7.48
CA PRO A 17 9.31 21.60 6.14
C PRO A 17 8.02 21.30 5.39
N ASP A 18 8.03 21.51 4.08
CA ASP A 18 6.96 21.11 3.20
C ASP A 18 6.78 19.58 3.22
N LEU A 19 5.53 19.12 3.33
CA LEU A 19 5.21 17.69 3.39
C LEU A 19 5.70 16.94 2.17
N ALA A 20 5.60 17.55 0.98
CA ALA A 20 6.04 16.91 -0.25
C ALA A 20 7.56 16.66 -0.23
N SER A 21 8.33 17.64 0.17
CA SER A 21 9.79 17.54 0.34
C SER A 21 10.16 16.50 1.39
N TYR A 22 9.46 16.48 2.53
CA TYR A 22 9.69 15.47 3.57
C TYR A 22 9.39 14.04 3.08
N MET A 23 8.27 13.84 2.40
CA MET A 23 7.92 12.53 1.84
C MET A 23 8.93 12.07 0.78
N GLN A 24 9.51 12.98 -0.02
CA GLN A 24 10.57 12.64 -0.97
C GLN A 24 11.82 12.11 -0.26
N VAL A 25 12.21 12.70 0.87
CA VAL A 25 13.33 12.19 1.68
C VAL A 25 13.03 10.78 2.19
N VAL A 26 11.80 10.53 2.67
CA VAL A 26 11.38 9.21 3.13
C VAL A 26 11.41 8.20 1.98
N ILE A 27 10.95 8.57 0.78
CA ILE A 27 10.97 7.71 -0.41
C ILE A 27 12.41 7.33 -0.78
N LYS A 28 13.33 8.29 -0.81
CA LYS A 28 14.75 8.02 -1.09
C LYS A 28 15.35 7.05 -0.07
N GLN A 29 15.02 7.19 1.21
CA GLN A 29 15.48 6.23 2.23
C GLN A 29 14.92 4.83 1.98
N LEU A 30 13.65 4.71 1.60
CA LEU A 30 13.03 3.42 1.25
C LEU A 30 13.65 2.78 0.00
N GLU A 31 14.11 3.59 -0.95
CA GLU A 31 14.87 3.12 -2.14
C GLU A 31 16.23 2.55 -1.74
N ILE A 32 16.97 3.23 -0.89
CA ILE A 32 18.25 2.75 -0.31
C ILE A 32 18.02 1.41 0.41
N ASP A 33 16.95 1.32 1.19
CA ASP A 33 16.55 0.11 1.92
C ASP A 33 16.00 -0.99 0.99
N LYS A 34 15.91 -0.77 -0.32
CA LYS A 34 15.34 -1.68 -1.34
C LYS A 34 13.89 -2.11 -1.05
N LYS A 35 13.12 -1.27 -0.36
CA LYS A 35 11.71 -1.52 -0.01
C LYS A 35 10.76 -1.06 -1.12
N TRP A 36 10.89 -1.61 -2.31
CA TRP A 36 10.24 -1.16 -3.55
C TRP A 36 8.71 -1.07 -3.46
N SER A 37 8.06 -1.99 -2.76
CA SER A 37 6.61 -1.94 -2.56
C SER A 37 6.19 -0.72 -1.73
N ALA A 38 6.98 -0.34 -0.72
CA ALA A 38 6.73 0.85 0.06
C ALA A 38 7.04 2.12 -0.75
N VAL A 39 8.15 2.13 -1.51
CA VAL A 39 8.49 3.23 -2.44
C VAL A 39 7.30 3.55 -3.34
N HIS A 40 6.75 2.51 -4.00
CA HIS A 40 5.59 2.67 -4.87
C HIS A 40 4.39 3.29 -4.12
N THR A 41 4.04 2.77 -2.95
CA THR A 41 2.91 3.26 -2.16
C THR A 41 3.09 4.72 -1.73
N TYR A 42 4.28 5.07 -1.21
CA TYR A 42 4.58 6.44 -0.77
C TYR A 42 4.59 7.42 -1.95
N THR A 43 5.14 7.03 -3.11
CA THR A 43 5.16 7.86 -4.33
C THR A 43 3.75 8.18 -4.81
N TYR A 44 2.85 7.19 -4.86
CA TYR A 44 1.47 7.44 -5.27
C TYR A 44 0.67 8.22 -4.23
N THR A 45 0.93 8.02 -2.94
CA THR A 45 0.33 8.84 -1.88
C THR A 45 0.79 10.30 -2.00
N LEU A 46 2.09 10.53 -2.19
CA LEU A 46 2.63 11.87 -2.41
C LEU A 46 1.99 12.54 -3.62
N LYS A 47 1.91 11.83 -4.75
CA LYS A 47 1.27 12.36 -5.96
C LYS A 47 -0.19 12.75 -5.69
N SER A 48 -0.95 11.91 -5.00
CA SER A 48 -2.35 12.18 -4.67
C SER A 48 -2.51 13.39 -3.76
N VAL A 49 -1.69 13.51 -2.72
CA VAL A 49 -1.72 14.66 -1.80
C VAL A 49 -1.34 15.96 -2.53
N THR A 50 -0.26 15.96 -3.31
CA THR A 50 0.12 17.16 -4.05
C THR A 50 -0.94 17.59 -5.06
N GLU A 51 -1.65 16.65 -5.68
CA GLU A 51 -2.75 16.96 -6.60
C GLU A 51 -3.96 17.57 -5.86
N PHE A 52 -4.28 17.10 -4.67
CA PHE A 52 -5.31 17.70 -3.80
C PHE A 52 -4.98 19.15 -3.42
N TYR A 53 -3.71 19.49 -3.21
CA TYR A 53 -3.24 20.85 -2.87
C TYR A 53 -3.01 21.75 -4.10
N GLY A 54 -3.40 21.34 -5.30
CA GLY A 54 -3.32 22.18 -6.52
C GLY A 54 -2.27 21.73 -7.52
N GLY A 55 -1.60 20.61 -7.29
CA GLY A 55 -0.70 19.98 -8.26
C GLY A 55 0.79 20.16 -7.99
N LYS A 56 1.60 19.78 -8.99
CA LYS A 56 3.06 19.77 -8.87
C LYS A 56 3.61 21.19 -8.64
N GLY A 57 4.40 21.36 -7.61
CA GLY A 57 5.02 22.65 -7.25
C GLY A 57 4.25 23.46 -6.22
N THR A 58 3.02 23.09 -5.89
CA THR A 58 2.27 23.72 -4.80
C THR A 58 2.81 23.24 -3.46
N PRO A 59 3.19 24.13 -2.54
CA PRO A 59 3.64 23.74 -1.21
C PRO A 59 2.50 23.10 -0.41
N VAL A 60 2.83 22.05 0.35
CA VAL A 60 1.90 21.35 1.23
C VAL A 60 2.34 21.58 2.67
N PRO A 61 1.80 22.61 3.37
CA PRO A 61 2.20 22.91 4.74
C PRO A 61 1.91 21.72 5.67
N ILE A 62 2.91 21.30 6.44
CA ILE A 62 2.81 20.10 7.30
C ILE A 62 1.78 20.29 8.41
N ASP A 63 1.74 21.45 9.04
CA ASP A 63 0.82 21.81 10.11
C ASP A 63 -0.64 21.80 9.64
N GLU A 64 -0.90 22.32 8.44
CA GLU A 64 -2.22 22.31 7.82
C GLU A 64 -2.64 20.88 7.38
N ALA A 65 -1.72 20.16 6.74
CA ALA A 65 -2.00 18.82 6.19
C ALA A 65 -2.40 17.81 7.28
N PHE A 66 -1.85 17.96 8.50
CA PHE A 66 -2.15 17.08 9.63
C PHE A 66 -3.13 17.70 10.62
N THR A 67 -4.23 18.27 10.09
CA THR A 67 -5.41 18.64 10.86
C THR A 67 -6.55 17.65 10.56
N SER A 68 -7.44 17.42 11.54
CA SER A 68 -8.59 16.51 11.36
C SER A 68 -9.51 16.96 10.23
N GLY A 69 -9.73 18.27 10.09
CA GLY A 69 -10.55 18.85 9.00
C GLY A 69 -9.92 18.58 7.64
N ARG A 70 -8.63 18.89 7.48
CA ARG A 70 -7.96 18.75 6.20
C ARG A 70 -7.80 17.28 5.74
N LEU A 71 -7.57 16.37 6.68
CA LEU A 71 -7.58 14.94 6.40
C LEU A 71 -8.95 14.46 5.94
N LYS A 72 -10.03 15.00 6.51
CA LYS A 72 -11.40 14.66 6.10
C LYS A 72 -11.72 15.20 4.71
N GLU A 73 -11.40 16.47 4.43
CA GLU A 73 -11.53 17.06 3.09
C GLU A 73 -10.76 16.27 2.02
N TYR A 74 -9.54 15.85 2.34
CA TYR A 74 -8.75 15.01 1.43
C TYR A 74 -9.39 13.64 1.19
N GLU A 75 -9.98 13.01 2.22
CA GLU A 75 -10.75 11.77 2.05
C GLU A 75 -11.95 11.97 1.12
N GLU A 76 -12.71 13.03 1.32
CA GLU A 76 -13.89 13.35 0.50
C GLU A 76 -13.49 13.64 -0.96
N TRP A 77 -12.44 14.42 -1.16
CA TRP A 77 -11.89 14.65 -2.49
C TRP A 77 -11.47 13.32 -3.18
N MET A 78 -10.79 12.42 -2.45
CA MET A 78 -10.43 11.10 -3.00
C MET A 78 -11.66 10.25 -3.36
N ARG A 79 -12.77 10.38 -2.62
CA ARG A 79 -14.02 9.66 -2.90
C ARG A 79 -14.73 10.20 -4.15
N LEU A 80 -14.67 11.50 -4.38
CA LEU A 80 -15.41 12.17 -5.45
C LEU A 80 -14.59 12.30 -6.74
N GLU A 81 -13.39 12.79 -6.63
CA GLU A 81 -12.52 13.12 -7.76
C GLU A 81 -11.33 12.19 -7.85
N GLY A 82 -10.48 12.22 -6.86
CA GLY A 82 -9.27 11.40 -6.71
C GLY A 82 -8.28 11.52 -7.86
N THR A 83 -7.05 11.12 -7.63
CA THR A 83 -6.04 11.05 -8.68
C THR A 83 -6.23 9.79 -9.51
N ARG A 84 -6.67 9.93 -10.75
CA ARG A 84 -6.83 8.83 -11.70
C ARG A 84 -5.81 8.89 -12.81
N ASN A 85 -5.39 7.73 -13.25
CA ASN A 85 -4.50 7.62 -14.40
C ASN A 85 -5.32 7.77 -15.68
N LYS A 86 -5.39 9.01 -16.23
CA LYS A 86 -6.15 9.36 -17.45
C LYS A 86 -5.90 8.41 -18.64
N LYS A 87 -4.71 7.77 -18.70
CA LYS A 87 -4.37 6.81 -19.75
C LYS A 87 -5.09 5.46 -19.62
N THR A 88 -5.42 5.05 -18.39
CA THR A 88 -6.15 3.79 -18.15
C THR A 88 -7.66 3.97 -18.23
N ASP A 89 -8.15 5.20 -18.05
CA ASP A 89 -9.58 5.50 -18.10
C ASP A 89 -10.12 5.43 -19.53
N LYS A 90 -9.34 5.81 -20.56
CA LYS A 90 -9.73 5.64 -21.98
C LYS A 90 -10.00 4.18 -22.36
N LYS A 91 -9.25 3.21 -21.82
CA LYS A 91 -9.49 1.77 -22.07
C LYS A 91 -10.64 1.18 -21.24
N ARG A 92 -11.14 1.92 -20.23
CA ARG A 92 -12.25 1.51 -19.37
C ARG A 92 -13.60 2.10 -19.78
N SER A 93 -13.62 3.19 -20.55
CA SER A 93 -14.85 3.83 -21.05
C SER A 93 -15.71 2.91 -21.91
N ASP A 94 -15.11 1.88 -22.52
CA ASP A 94 -15.83 0.88 -23.33
C ASP A 94 -16.56 -0.19 -22.51
N ARG A 95 -16.48 -0.13 -21.19
CA ARG A 95 -17.22 -1.07 -20.31
C ARG A 95 -18.61 -0.52 -20.04
N LYS A 96 -19.63 -1.41 -20.14
CA LYS A 96 -21.06 -1.13 -19.94
C LYS A 96 -21.45 -0.44 -18.61
N HIS A 97 -20.55 -0.37 -17.64
CA HIS A 97 -20.73 0.36 -16.39
C HIS A 97 -19.71 1.49 -16.35
N GLY A 98 -20.19 2.72 -16.29
CA GLY A 98 -19.37 3.96 -16.24
C GLY A 98 -18.21 3.85 -15.23
N VAL A 99 -17.11 4.52 -15.55
CA VAL A 99 -15.91 4.53 -14.67
C VAL A 99 -16.30 5.27 -13.37
N PRO A 100 -16.15 4.65 -12.19
CA PRO A 100 -16.40 5.33 -10.92
C PRO A 100 -15.52 6.58 -10.83
N LYS A 101 -16.04 7.74 -10.43
CA LYS A 101 -15.28 9.00 -10.40
C LYS A 101 -14.19 9.03 -9.33
N GLY A 102 -14.38 8.44 -8.16
CA GLY A 102 -13.44 8.47 -7.03
C GLY A 102 -12.53 7.26 -6.93
N LEU A 103 -11.67 7.21 -5.94
CA LEU A 103 -10.81 6.09 -5.62
C LEU A 103 -11.57 5.02 -4.83
N SER A 104 -11.10 3.76 -4.89
CA SER A 104 -11.66 2.68 -4.07
C SER A 104 -11.33 2.90 -2.59
N LEU A 105 -12.21 2.41 -1.68
CA LEU A 105 -12.01 2.52 -0.23
C LEU A 105 -10.65 1.91 0.21
N ASN A 106 -10.22 0.82 -0.41
CA ASN A 106 -8.92 0.23 -0.10
C ASN A 106 -7.74 1.12 -0.52
N THR A 107 -7.87 1.87 -1.64
CA THR A 107 -6.85 2.84 -2.05
C THR A 107 -6.82 4.03 -1.09
N ILE A 108 -7.99 4.56 -0.73
CA ILE A 108 -8.13 5.65 0.25
C ILE A 108 -7.51 5.23 1.58
N SER A 109 -7.85 4.05 2.09
CA SER A 109 -7.26 3.51 3.32
C SER A 109 -5.73 3.39 3.22
N THR A 110 -5.21 2.93 2.09
CA THR A 110 -3.76 2.81 1.87
C THR A 110 -3.08 4.18 1.97
N TYR A 111 -3.64 5.21 1.33
CA TYR A 111 -3.08 6.56 1.36
C TYR A 111 -3.18 7.18 2.75
N MET A 112 -4.33 7.05 3.43
CA MET A 112 -4.50 7.54 4.80
C MET A 112 -3.55 6.84 5.79
N ARG A 113 -3.36 5.54 5.68
CA ARG A 113 -2.39 4.80 6.51
C ARG A 113 -0.95 5.19 6.22
N THR A 114 -0.62 5.51 4.98
CA THR A 114 0.69 6.03 4.60
C THR A 114 0.92 7.41 5.23
N LEU A 115 -0.07 8.31 5.15
CA LEU A 115 0.00 9.62 5.81
C LEU A 115 0.11 9.48 7.33
N LYS A 116 -0.63 8.54 7.94
CA LYS A 116 -0.49 8.24 9.38
C LYS A 116 0.93 7.80 9.74
N ALA A 117 1.56 6.99 8.89
CA ALA A 117 2.95 6.57 9.11
C ALA A 117 3.93 7.74 8.95
N VAL A 118 3.69 8.67 8.02
CA VAL A 118 4.47 9.91 7.88
C VAL A 118 4.28 10.81 9.10
N TYR A 119 3.04 11.01 9.54
CA TYR A 119 2.71 11.78 10.73
C TYR A 119 3.43 11.25 11.98
N ASN A 120 3.38 9.93 12.21
CA ASN A 120 4.06 9.33 13.36
C ASN A 120 5.58 9.61 13.32
N ARG A 121 6.21 9.51 12.14
CA ARG A 121 7.65 9.86 12.00
C ARG A 121 7.94 11.34 12.27
N LEU A 122 7.02 12.23 11.93
CA LEU A 122 7.16 13.67 12.24
C LEU A 122 6.99 13.93 13.74
N ALA A 123 6.05 13.23 14.37
CA ALA A 123 5.83 13.31 15.81
C ALA A 123 7.02 12.73 16.60
N ASP A 124 7.56 11.58 16.19
CA ASP A 124 8.76 10.96 16.79
C ASP A 124 9.98 11.91 16.72
N LYS A 125 10.09 12.69 15.63
CA LYS A 125 11.13 13.73 15.47
C LYS A 125 10.80 15.05 16.17
N LYS A 126 9.67 15.12 16.90
CA LYS A 126 9.17 16.33 17.58
C LYS A 126 8.94 17.52 16.64
N ILE A 127 8.70 17.27 15.35
CA ILE A 127 8.34 18.30 14.36
C ILE A 127 6.88 18.69 14.51
N LEU A 128 6.00 17.73 14.84
CA LEU A 128 4.59 17.92 15.15
C LEU A 128 4.26 17.38 16.55
N PRO A 129 3.26 17.95 17.23
CA PRO A 129 2.73 17.36 18.46
C PRO A 129 2.01 16.05 18.13
N TYR A 130 2.18 15.01 18.97
CA TYR A 130 1.48 13.75 18.79
C TYR A 130 0.01 13.85 19.23
N ASN A 131 -0.90 13.53 18.33
CA ASN A 131 -2.34 13.39 18.62
C ASN A 131 -2.82 11.99 18.19
N PRO A 132 -3.12 11.08 19.14
CA PRO A 132 -3.53 9.72 18.83
C PRO A 132 -4.86 9.64 18.07
N LYS A 133 -5.73 10.66 18.22
CA LYS A 133 -7.07 10.69 17.63
C LYS A 133 -7.13 11.37 16.26
N LEU A 134 -6.01 11.87 15.74
CA LEU A 134 -5.97 12.64 14.49
C LEU A 134 -6.61 11.91 13.29
N PHE A 135 -6.48 10.59 13.23
CA PHE A 135 -6.97 9.76 12.13
C PHE A 135 -8.27 8.98 12.45
N ASP A 136 -8.93 9.27 13.57
CA ASP A 136 -10.13 8.52 13.98
C ASP A 136 -11.32 8.78 13.05
N ASN A 137 -11.42 9.98 12.48
CA ASN A 137 -12.53 10.44 11.64
C ASN A 137 -12.31 10.17 10.14
N VAL A 138 -11.22 9.49 9.74
CA VAL A 138 -10.92 9.16 8.34
C VAL A 138 -10.82 7.65 8.14
N TYR A 139 -11.07 7.22 6.91
CA TYR A 139 -11.11 5.80 6.58
C TYR A 139 -9.71 5.19 6.51
N THR A 140 -9.37 4.41 7.52
CA THR A 140 -8.11 3.64 7.60
C THR A 140 -8.33 2.13 7.67
N LYS A 141 -9.60 1.68 7.58
CA LYS A 141 -9.98 0.26 7.64
C LYS A 141 -9.65 -0.44 6.33
N VAL A 142 -9.55 -1.75 6.39
CA VAL A 142 -9.44 -2.61 5.19
C VAL A 142 -10.77 -3.32 5.03
N GLU A 143 -11.45 -3.09 3.90
CA GLU A 143 -12.63 -3.89 3.58
C GLU A 143 -12.20 -5.33 3.32
N SER A 144 -12.81 -6.24 4.05
CA SER A 144 -12.67 -7.67 3.78
C SER A 144 -13.33 -7.97 2.45
N GLN A 145 -12.53 -8.28 1.45
CA GLN A 145 -13.08 -8.80 0.19
C GLN A 145 -13.70 -10.18 0.44
N THR A 146 -14.77 -10.48 -0.30
CA THR A 146 -15.38 -11.81 -0.28
C THR A 146 -14.30 -12.85 -0.57
N LYS A 147 -14.05 -13.73 0.40
CA LYS A 147 -13.09 -14.81 0.22
C LYS A 147 -13.61 -15.76 -0.85
N ARG A 148 -12.88 -15.90 -1.94
CA ARG A 148 -13.17 -16.87 -3.01
C ARG A 148 -12.48 -18.19 -2.66
N ALA A 149 -12.96 -18.84 -1.60
CA ALA A 149 -12.49 -20.17 -1.26
C ALA A 149 -13.18 -21.20 -2.17
N LEU A 150 -12.41 -22.16 -2.66
CA LEU A 150 -12.96 -23.33 -3.33
C LEU A 150 -13.51 -24.29 -2.27
N ASP A 151 -14.67 -24.90 -2.57
CA ASP A 151 -15.20 -25.98 -1.75
C ASP A 151 -14.44 -27.30 -2.03
N THR A 152 -14.68 -28.29 -1.18
CA THR A 152 -14.04 -29.61 -1.28
C THR A 152 -14.31 -30.30 -2.60
N LYS A 153 -15.52 -30.14 -3.15
CA LYS A 153 -15.91 -30.75 -4.43
C LYS A 153 -15.15 -30.13 -5.60
N GLN A 154 -15.08 -28.81 -5.64
CA GLN A 154 -14.31 -28.06 -6.64
C GLN A 154 -12.82 -28.40 -6.55
N MET A 155 -12.27 -28.48 -5.34
CA MET A 155 -10.87 -28.85 -5.13
C MET A 155 -10.56 -30.27 -5.57
N ASN A 156 -11.43 -31.23 -5.28
CA ASN A 156 -11.31 -32.61 -5.75
C ASN A 156 -11.38 -32.69 -7.30
N THR A 157 -12.24 -31.91 -7.93
CA THR A 157 -12.28 -31.83 -9.40
C THR A 157 -10.94 -31.37 -9.97
N LEU A 158 -10.32 -30.32 -9.39
CA LEU A 158 -9.01 -29.84 -9.84
C LEU A 158 -7.89 -30.87 -9.61
N LEU A 159 -7.90 -31.55 -8.46
CA LEU A 159 -6.90 -32.58 -8.15
C LEU A 159 -6.94 -33.78 -9.09
N HIS A 160 -8.12 -34.14 -9.60
CA HIS A 160 -8.31 -35.30 -10.48
C HIS A 160 -8.45 -34.90 -11.96
N THR A 161 -8.24 -33.62 -12.28
CA THR A 161 -8.27 -33.18 -13.68
C THR A 161 -7.07 -33.74 -14.44
N ASP A 162 -7.33 -34.36 -15.58
CA ASP A 162 -6.30 -34.82 -16.51
C ASP A 162 -5.62 -33.60 -17.15
N ILE A 163 -4.43 -33.30 -16.67
CA ILE A 163 -3.67 -32.11 -17.06
C ILE A 163 -3.31 -32.11 -18.55
N GLU A 164 -3.09 -33.31 -19.13
CA GLU A 164 -2.65 -33.44 -20.53
C GLU A 164 -3.75 -33.07 -21.52
N LYS A 165 -5.00 -33.17 -21.11
CA LYS A 165 -6.17 -32.78 -21.95
C LYS A 165 -6.46 -31.29 -21.96
N LEU A 166 -5.77 -30.49 -21.13
CA LEU A 166 -5.95 -29.04 -21.06
C LEU A 166 -5.06 -28.32 -22.09
N PRO A 167 -5.47 -27.12 -22.55
CA PRO A 167 -4.58 -26.23 -23.28
C PRO A 167 -3.30 -25.93 -22.47
N LYS A 168 -2.15 -25.79 -23.15
CA LYS A 168 -0.83 -25.60 -22.47
C LYS A 168 -0.82 -24.51 -21.42
N GLU A 169 -1.47 -23.38 -21.67
CA GLU A 169 -1.57 -22.27 -20.72
C GLU A 169 -2.32 -22.67 -19.44
N MET A 170 -3.38 -23.47 -19.58
CA MET A 170 -4.15 -23.98 -18.44
C MET A 170 -3.38 -25.08 -17.69
N GLN A 171 -2.61 -25.92 -18.39
CA GLN A 171 -1.75 -26.92 -17.76
C GLN A 171 -0.80 -26.26 -16.76
N CYS A 172 -0.06 -25.22 -17.19
CA CYS A 172 0.85 -24.48 -16.33
C CYS A 172 0.11 -23.82 -15.14
N ALA A 173 -1.03 -23.18 -15.41
CA ALA A 173 -1.81 -22.53 -14.37
C ALA A 173 -2.30 -23.51 -13.30
N LEU A 174 -2.82 -24.68 -13.72
CA LEU A 174 -3.27 -25.72 -12.81
C LEU A 174 -2.11 -26.32 -12.02
N ALA A 175 -0.97 -26.61 -12.67
CA ALA A 175 0.22 -27.13 -12.00
C ALA A 175 0.72 -26.19 -10.91
N TYR A 176 0.83 -24.88 -11.19
CA TYR A 176 1.22 -23.90 -10.18
C TYR A 176 0.20 -23.79 -9.05
N PHE A 177 -1.10 -23.80 -9.38
CA PHE A 177 -2.14 -23.76 -8.37
C PHE A 177 -2.05 -24.97 -7.42
N LEU A 178 -1.92 -26.18 -7.97
CA LEU A 178 -1.81 -27.41 -7.19
C LEU A 178 -0.53 -27.43 -6.34
N LEU A 179 0.60 -26.98 -6.88
CA LEU A 179 1.85 -26.86 -6.11
C LEU A 179 1.69 -25.89 -4.94
N MET A 180 1.13 -24.71 -5.17
CA MET A 180 0.87 -23.73 -4.10
C MET A 180 -0.05 -24.32 -3.02
N PHE A 181 -1.07 -25.06 -3.41
CA PHE A 181 -1.98 -25.73 -2.47
C PHE A 181 -1.27 -26.83 -1.67
N LEU A 182 -0.59 -27.75 -2.34
CA LEU A 182 0.16 -28.85 -1.70
C LEU A 182 1.27 -28.34 -0.79
N PHE A 183 1.88 -27.19 -1.10
CA PHE A 183 2.87 -26.53 -0.25
C PHE A 183 2.19 -25.60 0.79
N ARG A 184 1.03 -26.01 1.31
CA ARG A 184 0.30 -25.36 2.41
C ARG A 184 0.00 -23.88 2.16
N GLY A 185 -0.35 -23.52 0.93
CA GLY A 185 -0.67 -22.15 0.55
C GLY A 185 0.58 -21.28 0.34
N MET A 186 1.65 -21.87 -0.18
CA MET A 186 2.84 -21.11 -0.59
C MET A 186 2.45 -20.02 -1.59
N PRO A 187 2.79 -18.74 -1.36
CA PRO A 187 2.53 -17.70 -2.35
C PRO A 187 3.28 -17.94 -3.66
N PHE A 188 2.70 -17.54 -4.79
CA PHE A 188 3.31 -17.72 -6.11
C PHE A 188 4.72 -17.12 -6.20
N ILE A 189 4.95 -15.96 -5.59
CA ILE A 189 6.27 -15.32 -5.57
C ILE A 189 7.33 -16.20 -4.88
N ASP A 190 6.95 -16.88 -3.80
CA ASP A 190 7.86 -17.78 -3.08
C ASP A 190 8.13 -19.05 -3.90
N LEU A 191 7.09 -19.60 -4.56
CA LEU A 191 7.22 -20.73 -5.48
C LEU A 191 8.14 -20.40 -6.66
N ALA A 192 7.99 -19.21 -7.26
CA ALA A 192 8.80 -18.77 -8.39
C ALA A 192 10.29 -18.58 -8.05
N HIS A 193 10.61 -18.34 -6.78
CA HIS A 193 11.98 -18.19 -6.29
C HIS A 193 12.54 -19.46 -5.65
N LEU A 194 11.76 -20.55 -5.59
CA LEU A 194 12.19 -21.81 -5.01
C LEU A 194 13.33 -22.41 -5.80
N ARG A 195 14.37 -22.87 -5.10
CA ARG A 195 15.58 -23.43 -5.69
C ARG A 195 15.72 -24.90 -5.27
N LYS A 196 16.47 -25.68 -6.05
CA LYS A 196 16.79 -27.09 -5.72
C LYS A 196 17.41 -27.25 -4.32
N GLN A 197 18.23 -26.28 -3.90
CA GLN A 197 18.85 -26.26 -2.57
C GLN A 197 17.87 -26.10 -1.40
N ASP A 198 16.65 -25.62 -1.67
CA ASP A 198 15.60 -25.43 -0.67
C ASP A 198 14.87 -26.75 -0.38
N VAL A 199 15.05 -27.76 -1.25
CA VAL A 199 14.52 -29.12 -1.04
C VAL A 199 15.51 -29.90 -0.18
N LYS A 200 15.10 -30.24 1.04
CA LYS A 200 15.92 -30.97 2.03
C LYS A 200 15.24 -32.29 2.41
N GLY A 201 15.55 -33.33 1.64
CA GLY A 201 14.94 -34.65 1.83
C GLY A 201 13.43 -34.59 1.58
N LYS A 202 12.63 -34.76 2.63
CA LYS A 202 11.17 -34.74 2.55
C LYS A 202 10.54 -33.36 2.79
N TYR A 203 11.35 -32.32 3.00
CA TYR A 203 10.90 -30.99 3.36
C TYR A 203 11.40 -29.96 2.35
N ILE A 204 10.62 -28.87 2.22
CA ILE A 204 11.05 -27.65 1.53
C ILE A 204 11.27 -26.59 2.59
N VAL A 205 12.49 -26.02 2.65
CA VAL A 205 12.87 -24.99 3.62
C VAL A 205 13.27 -23.75 2.86
N TYR A 206 12.45 -22.71 2.94
CA TYR A 206 12.67 -21.47 2.20
C TYR A 206 12.42 -20.22 3.05
N SER A 207 13.00 -19.09 2.66
CA SER A 207 12.73 -17.80 3.29
C SER A 207 11.62 -17.10 2.55
N ARG A 208 10.54 -16.74 3.26
CA ARG A 208 9.39 -16.04 2.68
C ARG A 208 9.80 -14.68 2.13
N HIS A 209 9.59 -14.45 0.86
CA HIS A 209 10.02 -13.22 0.18
C HIS A 209 9.47 -11.93 0.83
N LYS A 210 8.22 -11.96 1.31
CA LYS A 210 7.57 -10.79 1.92
C LYS A 210 8.12 -10.42 3.29
N THR A 211 8.56 -11.39 4.10
CA THR A 211 8.85 -11.17 5.54
C THR A 211 10.25 -11.61 5.93
N GLY A 212 11.00 -12.29 5.06
CA GLY A 212 12.28 -12.92 5.38
C GLY A 212 12.20 -14.09 6.35
N ARG A 213 10.99 -14.46 6.82
CA ARG A 213 10.81 -15.55 7.78
C ARG A 213 11.03 -16.89 7.10
N GLN A 214 11.83 -17.75 7.75
CA GLN A 214 12.01 -19.12 7.30
C GLN A 214 10.74 -19.94 7.51
N ILE A 215 10.36 -20.72 6.50
CA ILE A 215 9.19 -21.59 6.50
C ILE A 215 9.64 -22.98 6.05
N THR A 216 9.10 -24.01 6.71
CA THR A 216 9.26 -25.42 6.37
C THR A 216 7.92 -26.02 5.99
N VAL A 217 7.88 -26.71 4.84
CA VAL A 217 6.70 -27.40 4.31
C VAL A 217 7.04 -28.85 4.05
#